data_8c5f0b896c56ad8c5eeb61072179402c
#
_entry.id   8c5f0b896c56ad8c5eeb61072179402c
#
_cell.length_a   1.000
_cell.length_b   1.000
_cell.length_c   1.000
_cell.angle_alpha   90.00
_cell.angle_beta   90.00
_cell.angle_gamma   90.00
#
_symmetry.space_group_name_H-M   'P 1'
#
loop_
_entity.id
_entity.type
_entity.pdbx_description
1 polymer ?
#
loop_
_entity_poly.entity_id
_entity_poly.type
_entity_poly.pdbx_seq_one_letter_code
_entity_poly.pdbx_strand_id
1 'polypeptide(L)'
;MIDATELGDVAKICGVKYDIGMESRDDTHEDIAPEKKNNIVQDITYVAILKDYGKDVTIPEPEGYDPKEFACACASPVCITPKEPDRVWSKDMMITYGRLPNHKYMINWPIEGNDYYINLIEMTPEERLKALEYAKHYTMCFVY
;
A
#
# COMPACT_ATOMS: atom_id res chain seq x y z
N MET A 1 6.05 -23.35 19.02
CA MET A 1 5.66 -21.91 19.01
C MET A 1 5.11 -21.61 17.63
N ILE A 2 4.06 -20.84 17.51
CA ILE A 2 3.51 -20.38 16.23
C ILE A 2 3.72 -18.86 16.19
N ASP A 3 4.37 -18.36 15.13
CA ASP A 3 4.47 -16.93 14.86
C ASP A 3 3.29 -16.53 13.96
N ALA A 4 2.48 -15.61 14.43
CA ALA A 4 1.35 -15.02 13.71
C ALA A 4 1.48 -13.49 13.64
N THR A 5 2.70 -12.96 13.80
CA THR A 5 2.99 -11.55 13.57
C THR A 5 3.07 -11.27 12.08
N GLU A 6 2.65 -10.10 11.65
CA GLU A 6 2.62 -9.70 10.24
C GLU A 6 4.00 -9.75 9.57
N LEU A 7 5.05 -9.41 10.32
CA LEU A 7 6.41 -9.27 9.82
C LEU A 7 7.35 -10.38 10.31
N GLY A 8 6.84 -11.46 10.90
CA GLY A 8 7.66 -12.55 11.43
C GLY A 8 8.54 -12.15 12.64
N ASP A 9 8.08 -11.21 13.46
CA ASP A 9 8.87 -10.63 14.55
C ASP A 9 9.29 -11.67 15.60
N VAL A 10 8.42 -12.63 15.91
CA VAL A 10 8.74 -13.69 16.88
C VAL A 10 9.79 -14.62 16.31
N ALA A 11 9.68 -14.99 15.02
CA ALA A 11 10.67 -15.84 14.34
C ALA A 11 12.05 -15.14 14.34
N LYS A 12 12.10 -13.85 14.04
CA LYS A 12 13.32 -13.04 14.05
C LYS A 12 13.95 -13.00 15.45
N ILE A 13 13.17 -12.73 16.49
CA ILE A 13 13.65 -12.73 17.90
C ILE A 13 14.18 -14.09 18.31
N CYS A 14 13.58 -15.17 17.84
CA CYS A 14 14.04 -16.55 18.11
C CYS A 14 15.26 -16.97 17.28
N GLY A 15 15.79 -16.09 16.43
CA GLY A 15 16.98 -16.38 15.62
C GLY A 15 16.72 -17.36 14.46
N VAL A 16 15.49 -17.46 14.00
CA VAL A 16 15.14 -18.22 12.78
C VAL A 16 15.77 -17.53 11.58
N LYS A 17 16.44 -18.31 10.73
CA LYS A 17 16.98 -17.80 9.47
C LYS A 17 15.84 -17.52 8.50
N TYR A 18 15.93 -16.43 7.78
CA TYR A 18 14.98 -16.03 6.75
C TYR A 18 15.68 -15.29 5.63
N ASP A 19 15.05 -15.23 4.48
CA ASP A 19 15.44 -14.44 3.34
C ASP A 19 14.43 -13.31 3.12
N ILE A 20 14.89 -12.20 2.53
CA ILE A 20 14.05 -11.06 2.15
C ILE A 20 14.05 -10.93 0.64
N GLY A 21 12.88 -10.61 0.11
CA GLY A 21 12.69 -10.41 -1.32
C GLY A 21 12.43 -11.71 -2.06
N MET A 22 12.79 -11.70 -3.35
CA MET A 22 12.52 -12.82 -4.24
C MET A 22 13.80 -13.65 -4.41
N GLU A 23 13.66 -14.96 -4.26
CA GLU A 23 14.74 -15.91 -4.57
C GLU A 23 14.97 -16.01 -6.08
N SER A 24 16.15 -16.46 -6.48
CA SER A 24 16.47 -16.64 -7.89
C SER A 24 15.85 -17.91 -8.48
N ARG A 25 15.72 -17.94 -9.80
CA ARG A 25 15.27 -19.13 -10.53
C ARG A 25 16.18 -20.33 -10.28
N ASP A 26 17.47 -20.10 -10.11
CA ASP A 26 18.43 -21.17 -9.84
C ASP A 26 18.21 -21.77 -8.45
N ASP A 27 17.70 -21.00 -7.49
CA ASP A 27 17.42 -21.48 -6.13
C ASP A 27 16.09 -22.24 -6.04
N THR A 28 15.04 -21.74 -6.72
CA THR A 28 13.67 -22.25 -6.61
C THR A 28 13.30 -23.23 -7.72
N HIS A 29 13.97 -23.17 -8.87
CA HIS A 29 13.64 -23.91 -10.11
C HIS A 29 12.23 -23.56 -10.66
N GLU A 30 11.75 -22.35 -10.40
CA GLU A 30 10.46 -21.83 -10.87
C GLU A 30 10.65 -20.91 -12.08
N ASP A 31 9.91 -21.16 -13.17
CA ASP A 31 10.01 -20.38 -14.42
C ASP A 31 9.67 -18.89 -14.23
N ILE A 32 8.78 -18.58 -13.27
CA ILE A 32 8.35 -17.22 -12.97
C ILE A 32 9.30 -16.45 -12.03
N ALA A 33 10.25 -17.16 -11.40
CA ALA A 33 11.22 -16.53 -10.51
C ALA A 33 12.19 -15.65 -11.29
N PRO A 34 12.71 -14.56 -10.71
CA PRO A 34 13.70 -13.72 -11.36
C PRO A 34 15.01 -14.48 -11.60
N GLU A 35 15.77 -14.07 -12.61
CA GLU A 35 17.10 -14.68 -12.90
C GLU A 35 18.07 -14.51 -11.72
N LYS A 36 17.95 -13.44 -10.98
CA LYS A 36 18.80 -13.13 -9.82
C LYS A 36 17.95 -12.76 -8.63
N LYS A 37 18.36 -13.23 -7.45
CA LYS A 37 17.81 -12.79 -6.15
C LYS A 37 17.77 -11.27 -6.05
N ASN A 38 16.72 -10.73 -5.47
CA ASN A 38 16.56 -9.31 -5.18
C ASN A 38 15.97 -9.10 -3.78
N ASN A 39 15.87 -7.84 -3.34
CA ASN A 39 15.34 -7.46 -2.04
C ASN A 39 13.96 -6.79 -2.14
N ILE A 40 13.21 -7.07 -3.21
CA ILE A 40 11.88 -6.49 -3.42
C ILE A 40 10.90 -7.16 -2.46
N VAL A 41 10.22 -6.35 -1.67
CA VAL A 41 9.13 -6.76 -0.76
C VAL A 41 7.81 -6.21 -1.25
N GLN A 42 6.71 -6.72 -0.72
CA GLN A 42 5.39 -6.20 -1.02
C GLN A 42 5.20 -4.80 -0.40
N ASP A 43 4.49 -3.95 -1.10
CA ASP A 43 4.03 -2.65 -0.61
C ASP A 43 3.13 -2.82 0.60
N ILE A 44 3.06 -1.80 1.43
CA ILE A 44 2.09 -1.70 2.49
C ILE A 44 1.00 -0.70 2.12
N THR A 45 -0.22 -0.93 2.59
CA THR A 45 -1.32 0.03 2.50
C THR A 45 -1.78 0.41 3.89
N TYR A 46 -1.69 1.69 4.24
CA TYR A 46 -2.35 2.19 5.45
C TYR A 46 -3.83 2.47 5.12
N VAL A 47 -4.69 1.51 5.40
CA VAL A 47 -6.10 1.53 4.99
C VAL A 47 -6.87 2.63 5.70
N ALA A 48 -7.66 3.40 4.94
CA ALA A 48 -8.65 4.33 5.49
C ALA A 48 -10.07 3.78 5.37
N ILE A 49 -10.91 4.05 6.37
CA ILE A 49 -12.34 3.76 6.32
C ILE A 49 -13.10 5.07 6.27
N LEU A 50 -13.71 5.35 5.13
CA LEU A 50 -14.59 6.50 4.94
C LEU A 50 -16.03 6.16 5.28
N LYS A 51 -16.80 7.17 5.65
CA LYS A 51 -18.24 7.06 5.85
C LYS A 51 -18.95 8.16 5.07
N ASP A 52 -19.96 7.78 4.31
CA ASP A 52 -20.88 8.74 3.69
C ASP A 52 -21.88 9.25 4.73
N TYR A 53 -21.88 10.56 4.93
CA TYR A 53 -22.80 11.26 5.83
C TYR A 53 -23.96 11.92 5.08
N GLY A 54 -24.05 11.77 3.74
CA GLY A 54 -25.05 12.44 2.91
C GLY A 54 -24.90 13.97 2.86
N LYS A 55 -23.76 14.49 3.26
CA LYS A 55 -23.39 15.91 3.22
C LYS A 55 -21.88 16.05 3.10
N ASP A 56 -21.44 17.21 2.67
CA ASP A 56 -20.02 17.55 2.62
C ASP A 56 -19.42 17.59 4.03
N VAL A 57 -18.40 16.74 4.24
CA VAL A 57 -17.59 16.63 5.46
C VAL A 57 -16.12 16.44 5.08
N THR A 58 -15.71 17.09 3.98
CA THR A 58 -14.33 17.03 3.50
C THR A 58 -13.35 17.36 4.60
N ILE A 59 -12.28 16.56 4.70
CA ILE A 59 -11.19 16.80 5.64
C ILE A 59 -10.39 18.04 5.23
N PRO A 60 -9.70 18.71 6.15
CA PRO A 60 -8.75 19.77 5.79
C PRO A 60 -7.64 19.22 4.89
N GLU A 61 -7.13 20.08 4.00
CA GLU A 61 -5.98 19.74 3.17
C GLU A 61 -4.79 19.30 4.03
N PRO A 62 -4.26 18.06 3.81
CA PRO A 62 -3.08 17.61 4.53
C PRO A 62 -1.84 18.43 4.14
N GLU A 63 -0.91 18.58 5.07
CA GLU A 63 0.36 19.25 4.81
C GLU A 63 1.15 18.51 3.71
N GLY A 64 1.66 19.27 2.74
CA GLY A 64 2.46 18.70 1.64
C GLY A 64 1.64 17.94 0.58
N TYR A 65 0.32 18.05 0.57
CA TYR A 65 -0.51 17.45 -0.47
C TYR A 65 -0.14 17.94 -1.87
N ASP A 66 0.11 17.02 -2.79
CA ASP A 66 0.27 17.31 -4.22
C ASP A 66 -0.70 16.42 -5.02
N PRO A 67 -1.73 16.99 -5.67
CA PRO A 67 -2.70 16.23 -6.47
C PRO A 67 -2.06 15.47 -7.64
N LYS A 68 -0.86 15.83 -8.06
CA LYS A 68 -0.15 15.13 -9.15
C LYS A 68 0.31 13.74 -8.76
N GLU A 69 0.60 13.52 -7.48
CA GLU A 69 1.01 12.20 -6.99
C GLU A 69 -0.08 11.14 -7.20
N PHE A 70 -1.35 11.55 -7.14
CA PHE A 70 -2.50 10.66 -7.23
C PHE A 70 -3.30 10.82 -8.53
N ALA A 71 -2.81 11.61 -9.49
CA ALA A 71 -3.55 11.93 -10.70
C ALA A 71 -3.91 10.72 -11.56
N CYS A 72 -3.14 9.63 -11.47
CA CYS A 72 -3.35 8.39 -12.21
C CYS A 72 -3.96 7.25 -11.36
N ALA A 73 -4.33 7.51 -10.12
CA ALA A 73 -4.98 6.50 -9.27
C ALA A 73 -6.35 6.07 -9.82
N CYS A 74 -7.03 6.98 -10.51
CA CYS A 74 -8.25 6.71 -11.26
C CYS A 74 -8.18 7.35 -12.64
N ALA A 75 -9.08 6.95 -13.55
CA ALA A 75 -9.23 7.60 -14.84
C ALA A 75 -9.49 9.10 -14.65
N SER A 76 -8.55 9.91 -15.07
CA SER A 76 -8.56 11.36 -14.88
C SER A 76 -7.96 12.06 -16.11
N PRO A 77 -8.52 13.21 -16.55
CA PRO A 77 -7.95 13.99 -17.65
C PRO A 77 -6.57 14.59 -17.32
N VAL A 78 -6.16 14.62 -16.07
CA VAL A 78 -4.82 15.08 -15.64
C VAL A 78 -3.80 13.93 -15.59
N CYS A 79 -4.22 12.68 -15.70
CA CYS A 79 -3.31 11.55 -15.80
C CYS A 79 -2.69 11.50 -17.19
N ILE A 80 -1.40 11.76 -17.28
CA ILE A 80 -0.68 11.81 -18.57
C ILE A 80 -0.03 10.45 -18.90
N THR A 81 0.53 9.79 -17.91
CA THR A 81 1.28 8.53 -18.08
C THR A 81 1.07 7.60 -16.91
N PRO A 82 -0.05 6.84 -16.88
CA PRO A 82 -0.26 5.83 -15.85
C PRO A 82 0.80 4.74 -15.96
N LYS A 83 1.28 4.22 -14.82
CA LYS A 83 2.25 3.11 -14.76
C LYS A 83 1.67 1.85 -15.41
N GLU A 84 0.39 1.61 -15.19
CA GLU A 84 -0.33 0.45 -15.72
C GLU A 84 -1.59 0.92 -16.46
N PRO A 85 -1.46 1.35 -17.74
CA PRO A 85 -2.58 1.97 -18.47
C PRO A 85 -3.80 1.06 -18.64
N ASP A 86 -3.61 -0.25 -18.72
CA ASP A 86 -4.70 -1.22 -18.85
C ASP A 86 -5.45 -1.47 -17.53
N ARG A 87 -4.95 -0.92 -16.43
CA ARG A 87 -5.52 -1.06 -15.07
C ARG A 87 -5.98 0.27 -14.48
N VAL A 88 -6.11 1.31 -15.29
CA VAL A 88 -6.67 2.59 -14.84
C VAL A 88 -8.19 2.48 -14.76
N TRP A 89 -8.70 2.41 -13.55
CA TRP A 89 -10.12 2.23 -13.27
C TRP A 89 -10.81 3.56 -12.95
N SER A 90 -12.14 3.55 -13.00
CA SER A 90 -12.91 4.73 -12.63
C SER A 90 -12.95 4.92 -11.10
N LYS A 91 -13.22 6.16 -10.68
CA LYS A 91 -13.51 6.46 -9.27
C LYS A 91 -14.66 5.59 -8.72
N ASP A 92 -15.70 5.37 -9.53
CA ASP A 92 -16.84 4.52 -9.13
C ASP A 92 -16.42 3.07 -8.87
N MET A 93 -15.49 2.55 -9.65
CA MET A 93 -14.92 1.21 -9.42
C MET A 93 -14.16 1.17 -8.09
N MET A 94 -13.32 2.16 -7.79
CA MET A 94 -12.58 2.24 -6.53
C MET A 94 -13.54 2.24 -5.33
N ILE A 95 -14.56 3.08 -5.36
CA ILE A 95 -15.57 3.17 -4.29
C ILE A 95 -16.37 1.87 -4.18
N THR A 96 -16.75 1.26 -5.30
CA THR A 96 -17.50 0.00 -5.32
C THR A 96 -16.68 -1.15 -4.76
N TYR A 97 -15.40 -1.23 -5.13
CA TYR A 97 -14.46 -2.22 -4.61
C TYR A 97 -14.38 -2.19 -3.08
N GLY A 98 -14.30 -0.99 -2.50
CA GLY A 98 -14.16 -0.80 -1.06
C GLY A 98 -15.46 -0.76 -0.26
N ARG A 99 -16.61 -1.08 -0.85
CA ARG A 99 -17.91 -0.96 -0.19
C ARG A 99 -18.04 -1.87 1.03
N LEU A 100 -18.43 -1.29 2.14
CA LEU A 100 -18.71 -1.93 3.41
C LEU A 100 -20.14 -1.65 3.88
N PRO A 101 -20.71 -2.43 4.83
CA PRO A 101 -22.00 -2.13 5.43
C PRO A 101 -22.09 -0.72 6.04
N ASN A 102 -23.32 -0.20 6.15
CA ASN A 102 -23.64 1.07 6.82
C ASN A 102 -22.98 2.30 6.15
N HIS A 103 -22.99 2.36 4.81
CA HIS A 103 -22.47 3.47 4.01
C HIS A 103 -20.99 3.80 4.33
N LYS A 104 -20.19 2.76 4.55
CA LYS A 104 -18.75 2.87 4.71
C LYS A 104 -18.02 2.35 3.48
N TYR A 105 -16.81 2.83 3.30
CA TYR A 105 -15.95 2.48 2.17
C TYR A 105 -14.51 2.33 2.66
N MET A 106 -13.92 1.21 2.35
CA MET A 106 -12.49 0.95 2.61
C MET A 106 -11.67 1.50 1.44
N ILE A 107 -10.70 2.32 1.75
CA ILE A 107 -9.72 2.80 0.78
C ILE A 107 -8.45 1.98 0.94
N ASN A 108 -8.28 1.06 0.00
CA ASN A 108 -7.13 0.20 -0.20
C ASN A 108 -6.91 0.12 -1.71
N TRP A 109 -6.12 1.05 -2.25
CA TRP A 109 -6.01 1.23 -3.69
C TRP A 109 -4.56 1.15 -4.16
N PRO A 110 -4.16 0.00 -4.76
CA PRO A 110 -2.75 -0.30 -5.03
C PRO A 110 -2.16 0.50 -6.20
N ILE A 111 -2.97 0.90 -7.18
CA ILE A 111 -2.45 1.49 -8.43
C ILE A 111 -2.40 3.00 -8.32
N GLU A 112 -1.20 3.54 -8.10
CA GLU A 112 -0.95 4.99 -7.94
C GLU A 112 -1.87 5.64 -6.89
N GLY A 113 -2.34 4.84 -5.93
CA GLY A 113 -3.23 5.22 -4.83
C GLY A 113 -2.48 5.32 -3.51
N ASN A 114 -2.98 4.65 -2.47
CA ASN A 114 -2.43 4.73 -1.12
C ASN A 114 -1.49 3.58 -0.73
N ASP A 115 -1.02 2.78 -1.68
CA ASP A 115 0.06 1.83 -1.44
C ASP A 115 1.39 2.57 -1.28
N TYR A 116 2.17 2.15 -0.30
CA TYR A 116 3.45 2.74 0.02
C TYR A 116 4.54 1.68 0.07
N TYR A 117 5.56 1.81 -0.81
CA TYR A 117 6.66 0.86 -0.88
C TYR A 117 7.70 1.14 0.20
N ILE A 118 7.81 0.23 1.16
CA ILE A 118 8.80 0.27 2.22
C ILE A 118 9.04 -1.10 2.82
N ASN A 119 10.30 -1.44 3.12
CA ASN A 119 10.64 -2.66 3.84
C ASN A 119 10.63 -2.40 5.36
N LEU A 120 9.60 -2.84 6.05
CA LEU A 120 9.45 -2.73 7.50
C LEU A 120 10.17 -3.84 8.28
N ILE A 121 10.58 -4.94 7.62
CA ILE A 121 11.06 -6.16 8.29
C ILE A 121 12.36 -5.89 9.04
N GLU A 122 13.28 -5.13 8.42
CA GLU A 122 14.61 -4.84 8.99
C GLU A 122 14.66 -3.60 9.89
N MET A 123 13.55 -2.87 10.00
CA MET A 123 13.47 -1.66 10.80
C MET A 123 13.37 -1.94 12.29
N THR A 124 13.96 -1.05 13.10
CA THR A 124 13.69 -0.98 14.53
C THR A 124 12.24 -0.59 14.80
N PRO A 125 11.70 -0.84 16.01
CA PRO A 125 10.35 -0.42 16.36
C PRO A 125 10.10 1.09 16.17
N GLU A 126 11.08 1.92 16.48
CA GLU A 126 11.00 3.38 16.32
C GLU A 126 10.98 3.80 14.85
N GLU A 127 11.76 3.15 14.00
CA GLU A 127 11.75 3.39 12.55
C GLU A 127 10.44 2.94 11.93
N ARG A 128 9.92 1.77 12.33
CA ARG A 128 8.60 1.29 11.89
C ARG A 128 7.48 2.26 12.26
N LEU A 129 7.49 2.78 13.48
CA LEU A 129 6.49 3.75 13.91
C LEU A 129 6.49 4.98 13.00
N LYS A 130 7.66 5.55 12.71
CA LYS A 130 7.80 6.70 11.80
C LYS A 130 7.34 6.37 10.38
N ALA A 131 7.68 5.19 9.87
CA ALA A 131 7.25 4.73 8.55
C ALA A 131 5.73 4.57 8.46
N LEU A 132 5.09 4.02 9.50
CA LEU A 132 3.63 3.87 9.56
C LEU A 132 2.91 5.22 9.70
N GLU A 133 3.46 6.16 10.46
CA GLU A 133 2.92 7.53 10.53
C GLU A 133 3.02 8.24 9.17
N TYR A 134 4.11 8.03 8.43
CA TYR A 134 4.22 8.55 7.07
C TYR A 134 3.20 7.89 6.12
N ALA A 135 3.07 6.57 6.14
CA ALA A 135 2.10 5.84 5.32
C ALA A 135 0.65 6.28 5.61
N LYS A 136 0.35 6.54 6.89
CA LYS A 136 -0.93 7.12 7.31
C LYS A 136 -1.14 8.51 6.72
N HIS A 137 -0.14 9.37 6.80
CA HIS A 137 -0.19 10.71 6.21
C HIS A 137 -0.37 10.64 4.69
N TYR A 138 0.37 9.76 4.01
CA TYR A 138 0.25 9.51 2.57
C TYR A 138 -1.18 9.09 2.19
N THR A 139 -1.78 8.17 2.96
CA THR A 139 -3.20 7.80 2.77
C THR A 139 -4.14 8.97 3.00
N MET A 140 -3.88 9.85 3.97
CA MET A 140 -4.70 11.05 4.18
C MET A 140 -4.60 12.02 3.00
N CYS A 141 -3.44 12.15 2.36
CA CYS A 141 -3.28 12.91 1.12
C CYS A 141 -4.08 12.29 -0.03
N PHE A 142 -4.06 10.97 -0.14
CA PHE A 142 -4.85 10.26 -1.16
C PHE A 142 -6.37 10.41 -0.98
N VAL A 143 -6.82 10.44 0.26
CA VAL A 143 -8.25 10.57 0.59
C VAL A 143 -8.78 11.97 0.36
N TYR A 144 -7.95 12.99 0.55
CA TYR A 144 -8.28 14.39 0.30
C TYR A 144 -8.48 14.68 -1.18
#